data_3ef98741ecb8bcd2eca77959cbf939a6
#
_entry.id   3ef98741ecb8bcd2eca77959cbf939a6
#
_cell.length_a   1.000
_cell.length_b   1.000
_cell.length_c   1.000
_cell.angle_alpha   90.00
_cell.angle_beta   90.00
_cell.angle_gamma   90.00
#
_symmetry.space_group_name_H-M   'P 1'
#
loop_
_entity.id
_entity.type
_entity.pdbx_description
1 polymer ?
#
loop_
_entity_poly.entity_id
_entity_poly.type
_entity_poly.pdbx_seq_one_letter_code
_entity_poly.pdbx_strand_id
1 'polypeptide(L)'
;MELINESCDNIGTSRIFSQSNIDLWREKSADPYGVGENGVPNFALYPNTDWFDEIFENGYSQEHNLSISGGSEKIRYLLSLGYLDYQSVMGRFGIDSSTQKVNFRTNLEADVTKWFTAGV
;
A
#
# COMPACT_ATOMS: atom_id res chain seq x y z
N MET A 1 18.17 11.91 -11.65
CA MET A 1 18.91 13.06 -12.26
C MET A 1 18.05 13.78 -13.30
N GLU A 2 17.54 13.09 -14.33
CA GLU A 2 16.73 13.71 -15.39
C GLU A 2 15.48 14.41 -14.86
N LEU A 3 14.68 13.75 -14.03
CA LEU A 3 13.49 14.35 -13.41
C LEU A 3 13.79 15.59 -12.55
N ILE A 4 14.96 15.62 -11.90
CA ILE A 4 15.39 16.77 -11.12
C ILE A 4 15.72 17.94 -12.06
N ASN A 5 16.42 17.67 -13.17
CA ASN A 5 16.71 18.70 -14.16
C ASN A 5 15.43 19.22 -14.83
N GLU A 6 14.47 18.33 -15.15
CA GLU A 6 13.16 18.71 -15.68
C GLU A 6 12.40 19.60 -14.69
N SER A 7 12.45 19.27 -13.41
CA SER A 7 11.89 20.13 -12.37
C SER A 7 12.56 21.51 -12.30
N CYS A 8 13.89 21.55 -12.45
CA CYS A 8 14.63 22.83 -12.51
C CYS A 8 14.21 23.67 -13.73
N ASP A 9 14.06 23.01 -14.90
CA ASP A 9 13.60 23.69 -16.11
C ASP A 9 12.19 24.26 -15.96
N ASN A 10 11.27 23.50 -15.33
CA ASN A 10 9.88 23.91 -15.11
C ASN A 10 9.75 25.14 -14.17
N ILE A 11 10.66 25.29 -13.21
CA ILE A 11 10.68 26.43 -12.28
C ILE A 11 11.64 27.54 -12.71
N GLY A 12 12.31 27.39 -13.88
CA GLY A 12 13.21 28.40 -14.44
C GLY A 12 14.55 28.54 -13.68
N THR A 13 15.00 27.46 -13.02
CA THR A 13 16.32 27.44 -12.36
C THR A 13 17.35 26.68 -13.18
N SER A 14 18.63 26.85 -12.84
CA SER A 14 19.72 26.14 -13.51
C SER A 14 19.66 24.65 -13.20
N ARG A 15 19.92 23.82 -14.21
CA ARG A 15 20.05 22.36 -14.06
C ARG A 15 21.17 22.01 -13.08
N ILE A 16 20.91 21.06 -12.19
CA ILE A 16 21.86 20.59 -11.17
C ILE A 16 22.86 19.62 -11.78
N PHE A 17 22.40 18.76 -12.67
CA PHE A 17 23.22 17.72 -13.29
C PHE A 17 23.53 18.08 -14.75
N SER A 18 24.82 18.06 -15.12
CA SER A 18 25.21 18.22 -16.52
C SER A 18 24.78 17.00 -17.35
N GLN A 19 24.57 17.18 -18.65
CA GLN A 19 24.23 16.09 -19.54
C GLN A 19 25.33 15.01 -19.56
N SER A 20 26.59 15.42 -19.53
CA SER A 20 27.74 14.51 -19.47
C SER A 20 27.74 13.61 -18.22
N ASN A 21 27.31 14.13 -17.08
CA ASN A 21 27.18 13.34 -15.85
C ASN A 21 26.04 12.32 -15.96
N ILE A 22 24.93 12.71 -16.57
CA ILE A 22 23.79 11.81 -16.79
C ILE A 22 24.19 10.67 -17.71
N ASP A 23 24.88 10.98 -18.82
CA ASP A 23 25.30 10.00 -19.80
C ASP A 23 26.35 9.04 -19.23
N LEU A 24 27.31 9.56 -18.45
CA LEU A 24 28.29 8.74 -17.72
C LEU A 24 27.60 7.81 -16.73
N TRP A 25 26.65 8.32 -15.96
CA TRP A 25 25.91 7.50 -15.01
C TRP A 25 25.13 6.39 -15.70
N ARG A 26 24.46 6.71 -16.81
CA ARG A 26 23.70 5.74 -17.62
C ARG A 26 24.61 4.65 -18.20
N GLU A 27 25.77 5.04 -18.73
CA GLU A 27 26.76 4.10 -19.26
C GLU A 27 27.28 3.15 -18.17
N LYS A 28 27.71 3.70 -17.03
CA LYS A 28 28.32 2.91 -15.95
C LYS A 28 27.29 2.06 -15.21
N SER A 29 26.08 2.53 -15.03
CA SER A 29 25.01 1.75 -14.38
C SER A 29 24.50 0.60 -15.25
N ALA A 30 24.70 0.65 -16.57
CA ALA A 30 24.35 -0.45 -17.47
C ALA A 30 25.29 -1.67 -17.33
N ASP A 31 26.51 -1.46 -16.80
CA ASP A 31 27.46 -2.54 -16.46
C ASP A 31 27.80 -2.49 -14.96
N PRO A 32 26.93 -3.04 -14.08
CA PRO A 32 27.10 -2.94 -12.63
C PRO A 32 28.38 -3.60 -12.09
N TYR A 33 28.83 -4.65 -12.77
CA TYR A 33 30.02 -5.42 -12.34
C TYR A 33 31.31 -4.97 -13.04
N GLY A 34 31.21 -4.01 -13.94
CA GLY A 34 32.39 -3.37 -14.53
C GLY A 34 33.25 -2.69 -13.45
N VAL A 35 34.53 -2.64 -13.69
CA VAL A 35 35.49 -2.00 -12.78
C VAL A 35 35.54 -0.52 -13.08
N GLY A 36 35.09 0.30 -12.14
CA GLY A 36 35.17 1.74 -12.18
C GLY A 36 36.54 2.28 -11.76
N GLU A 37 36.59 3.57 -11.51
CA GLU A 37 37.81 4.23 -11.03
C GLU A 37 38.28 3.62 -9.70
N ASN A 38 39.58 3.47 -9.56
CA ASN A 38 40.24 2.91 -8.37
C ASN A 38 39.88 1.44 -8.06
N GLY A 39 39.43 0.68 -9.04
CA GLY A 39 39.09 -0.74 -8.85
C GLY A 39 37.76 -0.98 -8.10
N VAL A 40 36.97 0.06 -7.90
CA VAL A 40 35.66 -0.05 -7.27
C VAL A 40 34.62 -0.46 -8.31
N PRO A 41 33.76 -1.45 -8.04
CA PRO A 41 32.70 -1.85 -8.96
C PRO A 41 31.71 -0.72 -9.24
N ASN A 42 31.19 -0.69 -10.48
CA ASN A 42 30.27 0.36 -10.92
C ASN A 42 28.98 0.41 -10.07
N PHE A 43 28.47 -0.71 -9.58
CA PHE A 43 27.26 -0.72 -8.74
C PHE A 43 27.43 0.11 -7.43
N ALA A 44 28.68 0.24 -6.94
CA ALA A 44 28.95 1.03 -5.74
C ALA A 44 29.11 2.53 -6.03
N LEU A 45 29.60 2.87 -7.23
CA LEU A 45 29.83 4.27 -7.64
C LEU A 45 28.61 4.87 -8.37
N TYR A 46 27.92 4.05 -9.14
CA TYR A 46 26.80 4.46 -10.00
C TYR A 46 25.56 3.56 -9.76
N PRO A 47 24.99 3.55 -8.55
CA PRO A 47 23.85 2.69 -8.24
C PRO A 47 22.65 3.08 -9.10
N ASN A 48 21.97 2.07 -9.64
CA ASN A 48 20.73 2.19 -10.39
C ASN A 48 19.67 1.31 -9.74
N THR A 49 19.28 1.65 -8.54
CA THR A 49 18.25 0.93 -7.80
C THR A 49 16.89 1.47 -8.21
N ASP A 50 16.03 0.60 -8.70
CA ASP A 50 14.61 0.92 -8.86
C ASP A 50 13.94 0.86 -7.48
N TRP A 51 13.80 2.03 -6.86
CA TRP A 51 13.20 2.16 -5.54
C TRP A 51 11.73 1.78 -5.50
N PHE A 52 11.03 1.84 -6.63
CA PHE A 52 9.66 1.38 -6.69
C PHE A 52 9.58 -0.14 -6.57
N ASP A 53 10.37 -0.86 -7.36
CA ASP A 53 10.45 -2.31 -7.28
C ASP A 53 11.02 -2.80 -5.93
N GLU A 54 11.87 -2.00 -5.31
CA GLU A 54 12.51 -2.34 -4.04
C GLU A 54 11.57 -2.10 -2.85
N ILE A 55 10.74 -1.05 -2.89
CA ILE A 55 9.86 -0.65 -1.79
C ILE A 55 8.46 -1.23 -1.92
N PHE A 56 7.93 -1.27 -3.13
CA PHE A 56 6.55 -1.63 -3.36
C PHE A 56 6.39 -3.06 -3.86
N GLU A 57 5.39 -3.71 -3.34
CA GLU A 57 4.92 -5.00 -3.81
C GLU A 57 3.41 -4.98 -4.01
N ASN A 58 2.86 -6.05 -4.58
CA ASN A 58 1.42 -6.15 -4.73
C ASN A 58 0.77 -6.39 -3.37
N GLY A 59 0.11 -5.37 -2.84
CA GLY A 59 -0.78 -5.52 -1.70
C GLY A 59 -2.12 -6.12 -2.14
N TYR A 60 -2.80 -6.77 -1.22
CA TYR A 60 -4.16 -7.24 -1.46
C TYR A 60 -5.09 -6.86 -0.31
N SER A 61 -6.37 -6.77 -0.62
CA SER A 61 -7.42 -6.56 0.36
C SER A 61 -8.56 -7.52 0.10
N GLN A 62 -9.00 -8.20 1.14
CA GLN A 62 -10.17 -9.08 1.08
C GLN A 62 -11.19 -8.61 2.12
N GLU A 63 -12.42 -8.44 1.69
CA GLU A 63 -13.52 -8.07 2.56
C GLU A 63 -14.68 -9.05 2.37
N HIS A 64 -15.13 -9.63 3.46
CA HIS A 64 -16.25 -10.55 3.48
C HIS A 64 -17.29 -10.07 4.47
N ASN A 65 -18.49 -9.82 3.98
CA ASN A 65 -19.61 -9.38 4.79
C ASN A 65 -20.76 -10.39 4.66
N LEU A 66 -21.20 -10.90 5.79
CA LEU A 66 -22.35 -11.78 5.89
C LEU A 66 -23.39 -11.14 6.80
N SER A 67 -24.63 -11.00 6.34
CA SER A 67 -25.74 -10.57 7.16
C SER A 67 -26.93 -11.49 7.01
N ILE A 68 -27.54 -11.83 8.14
CA ILE A 68 -28.73 -12.63 8.24
C ILE A 68 -29.75 -11.82 9.03
N SER A 69 -30.90 -11.59 8.44
CA SER A 69 -32.01 -10.93 9.11
C SER A 69 -33.27 -11.76 8.98
N GLY A 70 -34.09 -11.68 9.96
CA GLY A 70 -35.38 -12.38 9.96
C GLY A 70 -36.25 -11.92 11.12
N GLY A 71 -37.43 -12.46 11.18
CA GLY A 71 -38.33 -12.15 12.27
C GLY A 71 -39.71 -12.70 12.08
N SER A 72 -40.51 -12.49 13.10
CA SER A 72 -41.95 -12.73 13.16
C SER A 72 -42.66 -11.44 13.53
N GLU A 73 -43.98 -11.52 13.72
CA GLU A 73 -44.75 -10.36 14.19
C GLU A 73 -44.29 -9.79 15.54
N LYS A 74 -43.58 -10.60 16.34
CA LYS A 74 -43.15 -10.23 17.70
C LYS A 74 -41.65 -10.13 17.87
N ILE A 75 -40.85 -10.67 16.97
CA ILE A 75 -39.41 -10.73 17.12
C ILE A 75 -38.76 -10.38 15.78
N ARG A 76 -37.80 -9.46 15.80
CA ARG A 76 -36.97 -9.08 14.66
C ARG A 76 -35.51 -9.27 15.07
N TYR A 77 -34.71 -9.83 14.17
CA TYR A 77 -33.27 -9.99 14.42
C TYR A 77 -32.44 -9.67 13.18
N LEU A 78 -31.26 -9.14 13.44
CA LEU A 78 -30.21 -8.93 12.47
C LEU A 78 -28.88 -9.42 13.07
N LEU A 79 -28.24 -10.36 12.38
CA LEU A 79 -26.86 -10.76 12.63
C LEU A 79 -25.99 -10.30 11.48
N SER A 80 -24.86 -9.71 11.78
CA SER A 80 -23.89 -9.31 10.77
C SER A 80 -22.47 -9.68 11.22
N LEU A 81 -21.72 -10.31 10.32
CA LEU A 81 -20.31 -10.66 10.50
C LEU A 81 -19.53 -10.04 9.35
N GLY A 82 -18.53 -9.25 9.67
CA GLY A 82 -17.59 -8.67 8.71
C GLY A 82 -16.18 -9.14 9.00
N TYR A 83 -15.46 -9.52 7.96
CA TYR A 83 -14.04 -9.85 7.99
C TYR A 83 -13.31 -8.99 6.95
N LEU A 84 -12.28 -8.29 7.38
CA LEU A 84 -11.37 -7.55 6.53
C LEU A 84 -9.95 -8.08 6.75
N ASP A 85 -9.28 -8.41 5.66
CA ASP A 85 -7.85 -8.71 5.62
C ASP A 85 -7.20 -7.78 4.61
N TYR A 86 -6.28 -6.97 5.08
CA TYR A 86 -5.57 -5.98 4.28
C TYR A 86 -4.07 -6.17 4.45
N GLN A 87 -3.36 -6.30 3.33
CA GLN A 87 -1.91 -6.34 3.27
C GLN A 87 -1.38 -5.09 2.57
N SER A 88 -0.43 -4.43 3.21
CA SER A 88 0.20 -3.24 2.68
C SER A 88 1.00 -3.53 1.40
N VAL A 89 1.11 -2.52 0.55
CA VAL A 89 1.97 -2.53 -0.65
C VAL A 89 3.45 -2.29 -0.34
N MET A 90 3.83 -2.06 0.92
CA MET A 90 5.20 -1.73 1.35
C MET A 90 5.89 -2.89 2.10
N GLY A 91 5.54 -4.14 1.83
CA GLY A 91 6.02 -5.30 2.57
C GLY A 91 7.49 -5.65 2.37
N ARG A 92 8.09 -5.28 1.25
CA ARG A 92 9.47 -5.65 0.90
C ARG A 92 10.53 -5.08 1.84
N PHE A 93 10.29 -3.94 2.47
CA PHE A 93 11.22 -3.30 3.40
C PHE A 93 11.17 -3.86 4.83
N GLY A 94 10.50 -5.00 5.04
CA GLY A 94 10.30 -5.55 6.38
C GLY A 94 9.29 -4.73 7.21
N ILE A 95 8.58 -3.78 6.60
CA ILE A 95 7.44 -3.09 7.17
C ILE A 95 6.21 -3.90 6.80
N ASP A 96 6.11 -5.09 7.36
CA ASP A 96 4.92 -5.92 7.20
C ASP A 96 3.77 -5.26 7.98
N SER A 97 3.01 -4.45 7.26
CA SER A 97 1.81 -3.80 7.78
C SER A 97 0.59 -4.53 7.25
N SER A 98 0.16 -5.54 7.99
CA SER A 98 -1.11 -6.22 7.75
C SER A 98 -2.15 -5.79 8.79
N THR A 99 -3.39 -5.72 8.37
CA THR A 99 -4.51 -5.40 9.25
C THR A 99 -5.60 -6.43 9.06
N GLN A 100 -5.91 -7.16 10.13
CA GLN A 100 -7.06 -8.06 10.17
C GLN A 100 -8.11 -7.49 11.11
N LYS A 101 -9.34 -7.37 10.62
CA LYS A 101 -10.45 -6.84 11.38
C LYS A 101 -11.66 -7.76 11.28
N VAL A 102 -12.16 -8.15 12.42
CA VAL A 102 -13.42 -8.89 12.55
C VAL A 102 -14.45 -8.01 13.22
N ASN A 103 -15.59 -7.83 12.59
CA ASN A 103 -16.71 -7.09 13.13
C ASN A 103 -17.89 -8.05 13.31
N PHE A 104 -18.48 -8.01 14.48
CA PHE A 104 -19.71 -8.72 14.77
C PHE A 104 -20.75 -7.72 15.23
N ARG A 105 -21.95 -7.79 14.67
CA ARG A 105 -23.09 -6.97 15.08
C ARG A 105 -24.31 -7.86 15.22
N THR A 106 -25.01 -7.69 16.31
CA THR A 106 -26.31 -8.30 16.52
C THR A 106 -27.31 -7.24 16.95
N ASN A 107 -28.49 -7.28 16.37
CA ASN A 107 -29.63 -6.50 16.82
C ASN A 107 -30.77 -7.48 17.02
N LEU A 108 -31.37 -7.45 18.18
CA LEU A 108 -32.57 -8.23 18.52
C LEU A 108 -33.62 -7.29 19.08
N GLU A 109 -34.79 -7.30 18.50
CA GLU A 109 -35.96 -6.58 19.00
C GLU A 109 -37.07 -7.57 19.26
N ALA A 110 -37.72 -7.45 20.42
CA ALA A 110 -38.84 -8.28 20.79
C ALA A 110 -40.01 -7.43 21.35
N ASP A 111 -41.17 -7.56 20.76
CA ASP A 111 -42.41 -6.97 21.27
C ASP A 111 -42.98 -7.85 22.37
N VAL A 112 -42.62 -7.52 23.62
CA VAL A 112 -43.01 -8.27 24.82
C VAL A 112 -44.51 -8.12 25.12
N THR A 113 -45.02 -6.90 24.91
CA THR A 113 -46.44 -6.59 25.00
C THR A 113 -46.83 -5.59 23.90
N LYS A 114 -48.11 -5.31 23.75
CA LYS A 114 -48.59 -4.32 22.75
C LYS A 114 -48.04 -2.91 22.99
N TRP A 115 -47.47 -2.62 24.15
CA TRP A 115 -47.00 -1.31 24.57
C TRP A 115 -45.53 -1.33 25.03
N PHE A 116 -44.84 -2.49 24.99
CA PHE A 116 -43.45 -2.63 25.40
C PHE A 116 -42.66 -3.47 24.45
N THR A 117 -41.63 -2.85 23.84
CA THR A 117 -40.62 -3.47 22.96
C THR A 117 -39.29 -3.42 23.67
N ALA A 118 -38.58 -4.53 23.72
CA ALA A 118 -37.22 -4.62 24.24
C ALA A 118 -36.26 -4.92 23.08
N GLY A 119 -35.08 -4.27 23.08
CA GLY A 119 -34.07 -4.48 22.06
C GLY A 119 -32.64 -4.43 22.63
N VAL A 120 -31.71 -5.13 21.96
CA VAL A 120 -30.27 -5.15 22.24
C VAL A 120 -29.51 -4.92 20.95
#